data_516a49af3c4bc94a14cd3589c7177c85
#
_entry.id   516a49af3c4bc94a14cd3589c7177c85
#
_cell.length_a   1.000
_cell.length_b   1.000
_cell.length_c   1.000
_cell.angle_alpha   90.00
_cell.angle_beta   90.00
_cell.angle_gamma   90.00
#
_symmetry.space_group_name_H-M   'P 1'
#
loop_
_entity.id
_entity.type
_entity.pdbx_description
1 polymer ?
#
loop_
_entity_poly.entity_id
_entity_poly.type
_entity_poly.pdbx_seq_one_letter_code
_entity_poly.pdbx_strand_id
1 'polypeptide(L)'
;MASSQTGLPGAREHGSFAYMAPARKFLVIADGSDESRTAAYFAARRARNTGASVAVLAVAQTQGGFEHWLGVGETMREEAVQAAETDLESLAEDVEGVTEVRPELILKEGDLLAELKALVERDEEIAILVLGASEAGAEPGVLVSALAKGKGLFGERRIPVTVVPGGLSKEQLKALA
;
A
#
# COMPACT_ATOMS: atom_id res chain seq x y z
N MET A 1 58.75 38.13 -30.85
CA MET A 1 57.68 37.19 -31.27
C MET A 1 57.25 36.39 -30.05
N ALA A 2 56.16 36.82 -29.42
CA ALA A 2 55.63 36.24 -28.19
C ALA A 2 54.30 35.56 -28.52
N SER A 3 54.22 34.27 -28.37
CA SER A 3 52.98 33.50 -28.51
C SER A 3 52.34 33.31 -27.15
N SER A 4 51.25 34.00 -26.93
CA SER A 4 50.39 33.88 -25.74
C SER A 4 49.56 32.62 -25.86
N GLN A 5 49.75 31.67 -24.95
CA GLN A 5 48.81 30.59 -24.75
C GLN A 5 47.81 30.96 -23.63
N THR A 6 46.59 31.20 -24.01
CA THR A 6 45.49 31.43 -23.08
C THR A 6 44.98 30.07 -22.61
N GLY A 7 45.24 29.73 -21.36
CA GLY A 7 44.68 28.56 -20.71
C GLY A 7 43.19 28.78 -20.39
N LEU A 8 42.32 27.89 -20.84
CA LEU A 8 40.93 27.83 -20.46
C LEU A 8 40.81 27.35 -19.00
N PRO A 9 39.98 27.98 -18.16
CA PRO A 9 39.78 27.53 -16.81
C PRO A 9 38.94 26.26 -16.80
N GLY A 10 39.37 25.34 -15.95
CA GLY A 10 38.88 23.98 -15.81
C GLY A 10 37.37 23.83 -15.73
N ALA A 11 36.93 22.77 -16.37
CA ALA A 11 35.58 22.23 -16.23
C ALA A 11 35.30 21.97 -14.75
N ARG A 12 34.29 22.64 -14.21
CA ARG A 12 33.76 22.33 -12.90
C ARG A 12 33.12 20.95 -12.99
N GLU A 13 33.72 20.00 -12.31
CA GLU A 13 33.06 18.72 -12.02
C GLU A 13 31.75 19.00 -11.28
N HIS A 14 30.66 18.90 -11.98
CA HIS A 14 29.37 18.86 -11.36
C HIS A 14 29.30 17.52 -10.62
N GLY A 15 29.63 17.55 -9.34
CA GLY A 15 29.34 16.44 -8.46
C GLY A 15 27.84 16.13 -8.61
N SER A 16 27.56 15.00 -9.28
CA SER A 16 26.24 14.43 -9.33
C SER A 16 25.87 14.03 -7.90
N PHE A 17 25.28 14.95 -7.16
CA PHE A 17 24.49 14.55 -5.99
C PHE A 17 23.34 13.73 -6.57
N ALA A 18 23.50 12.42 -6.54
CA ALA A 18 22.37 11.52 -6.79
C ALA A 18 21.29 11.90 -5.77
N TYR A 19 20.27 12.61 -6.22
CA TYR A 19 19.08 12.88 -5.44
C TYR A 19 18.45 11.51 -5.18
N MET A 20 18.74 10.94 -4.02
CA MET A 20 18.04 9.77 -3.55
C MET A 20 16.61 10.23 -3.27
N ALA A 21 15.72 9.90 -4.19
CA ALA A 21 14.31 10.12 -3.94
C ALA A 21 13.95 9.45 -2.60
N PRO A 22 13.15 10.09 -1.75
CA PRO A 22 12.75 9.48 -0.48
C PRO A 22 12.12 8.12 -0.76
N ALA A 23 12.41 7.16 0.11
CA ALA A 23 11.79 5.85 0.04
C ALA A 23 10.27 6.02 -0.08
N ARG A 24 9.66 5.33 -1.02
CA ARG A 24 8.22 5.42 -1.29
C ARG A 24 7.61 4.04 -1.15
N LYS A 25 6.51 3.96 -0.41
CA LYS A 25 5.74 2.73 -0.24
C LYS A 25 4.38 2.86 -0.90
N PHE A 26 4.00 1.82 -1.63
CA PHE A 26 2.60 1.58 -2.02
C PHE A 26 1.95 0.78 -0.90
N LEU A 27 0.91 1.32 -0.28
CA LEU A 27 0.15 0.63 0.75
C LEU A 27 -1.02 -0.11 0.09
N VAL A 28 -1.15 -1.40 0.36
CA VAL A 28 -2.31 -2.22 -0.01
C VAL A 28 -2.96 -2.81 1.24
N ILE A 29 -4.24 -3.13 1.14
CA ILE A 29 -5.01 -3.73 2.24
C ILE A 29 -5.23 -5.20 1.95
N ALA A 30 -4.89 -6.06 2.89
CA ALA A 30 -5.22 -7.49 2.88
C ALA A 30 -6.55 -7.69 3.61
N ASP A 31 -7.58 -8.05 2.87
CA ASP A 31 -8.93 -8.33 3.37
C ASP A 31 -9.48 -9.68 2.87
N GLY A 32 -8.61 -10.50 2.29
CA GLY A 32 -8.94 -11.83 1.76
C GLY A 32 -9.70 -11.82 0.43
N SER A 33 -10.05 -10.64 -0.12
CA SER A 33 -10.79 -10.54 -1.37
C SER A 33 -9.91 -10.72 -2.61
N ASP A 34 -10.51 -11.12 -3.74
CA ASP A 34 -9.82 -11.18 -5.03
C ASP A 34 -9.45 -9.78 -5.54
N GLU A 35 -10.24 -8.76 -5.15
CA GLU A 35 -9.98 -7.36 -5.45
C GLU A 35 -8.70 -6.87 -4.76
N SER A 36 -8.47 -7.28 -3.51
CA SER A 36 -7.23 -6.96 -2.80
C SER A 36 -6.00 -7.59 -3.47
N ARG A 37 -6.12 -8.82 -3.99
CA ARG A 37 -5.07 -9.47 -4.79
C ARG A 37 -4.78 -8.72 -6.09
N THR A 38 -5.83 -8.26 -6.77
CA THR A 38 -5.71 -7.45 -7.99
C THR A 38 -4.99 -6.14 -7.71
N ALA A 39 -5.37 -5.45 -6.63
CA ALA A 39 -4.71 -4.22 -6.18
C ALA A 39 -3.24 -4.46 -5.80
N ALA A 40 -2.96 -5.54 -5.09
CA ALA A 40 -1.59 -5.92 -4.69
C ALA A 40 -0.71 -6.23 -5.90
N TYR A 41 -1.22 -6.95 -6.88
CA TYR A 41 -0.49 -7.24 -8.12
C TYR A 41 -0.15 -5.92 -8.87
N PHE A 42 -1.12 -5.00 -8.99
CA PHE A 42 -0.87 -3.69 -9.60
C PHE A 42 0.19 -2.90 -8.81
N ALA A 43 0.05 -2.81 -7.47
CA ALA A 43 1.01 -2.12 -6.61
C ALA A 43 2.42 -2.71 -6.73
N ALA A 44 2.54 -4.03 -6.72
CA ALA A 44 3.81 -4.74 -6.88
C ALA A 44 4.48 -4.44 -8.23
N ARG A 45 3.70 -4.44 -9.31
CA ARG A 45 4.20 -4.06 -10.65
C ARG A 45 4.69 -2.62 -10.69
N ARG A 46 3.91 -1.69 -10.14
CA ARG A 46 4.30 -0.27 -10.03
C ARG A 46 5.55 -0.09 -9.18
N ALA A 47 5.62 -0.76 -8.04
CA ALA A 47 6.79 -0.71 -7.16
C ALA A 47 8.05 -1.17 -7.87
N ARG A 48 7.99 -2.33 -8.56
CA ARG A 48 9.11 -2.85 -9.36
C ARG A 48 9.55 -1.86 -10.45
N ASN A 49 8.62 -1.20 -11.14
CA ASN A 49 8.91 -0.28 -12.23
C ASN A 49 9.43 1.08 -11.75
N THR A 50 9.14 1.47 -10.51
CA THR A 50 9.49 2.79 -9.96
C THR A 50 10.59 2.76 -8.91
N GLY A 51 11.05 1.57 -8.51
CA GLY A 51 12.00 1.40 -7.41
C GLY A 51 11.39 1.70 -6.02
N ALA A 52 10.06 1.69 -5.91
CA ALA A 52 9.36 1.81 -4.64
C ALA A 52 9.25 0.45 -3.95
N SER A 53 8.85 0.43 -2.67
CA SER A 53 8.50 -0.78 -1.93
C SER A 53 6.98 -0.94 -1.79
N VAL A 54 6.54 -2.08 -1.28
CA VAL A 54 5.14 -2.35 -0.95
C VAL A 54 5.01 -2.60 0.55
N ALA A 55 4.01 -2.02 1.17
CA ALA A 55 3.54 -2.34 2.51
C ALA A 55 2.14 -2.96 2.41
N VAL A 56 1.89 -4.01 3.17
CA VAL A 56 0.60 -4.69 3.23
C VAL A 56 0.03 -4.52 4.63
N LEU A 57 -1.17 -3.99 4.73
CA LEU A 57 -1.90 -3.80 5.99
C LEU A 57 -3.06 -4.79 6.07
N ALA A 58 -3.09 -5.60 7.10
CA ALA A 58 -4.27 -6.33 7.55
C ALA A 58 -4.76 -5.79 8.87
N VAL A 59 -6.08 -5.68 9.04
CA VAL A 59 -6.69 -5.24 10.29
C VAL A 59 -7.68 -6.29 10.77
N ALA A 60 -7.33 -6.96 11.87
CA ALA A 60 -8.26 -7.82 12.56
C ALA A 60 -9.36 -6.96 13.20
N GLN A 61 -10.57 -7.04 12.63
CA GLN A 61 -11.69 -6.26 13.14
C GLN A 61 -12.21 -6.91 14.43
N THR A 62 -11.81 -6.34 15.55
CA THR A 62 -12.30 -6.74 16.86
C THR A 62 -13.50 -5.86 17.21
N GLN A 63 -14.69 -6.39 17.03
CA GLN A 63 -15.90 -5.67 17.47
C GLN A 63 -15.95 -5.67 19.00
N GLY A 64 -15.64 -4.52 19.58
CA GLY A 64 -15.87 -4.24 21.00
C GLY A 64 -17.37 -4.10 21.26
N GLY A 65 -18.05 -5.19 21.53
CA GLY A 65 -19.47 -5.24 21.81
C GLY A 65 -19.80 -6.03 23.08
N PHE A 66 -21.09 -6.21 23.34
CA PHE A 66 -21.66 -6.96 24.47
C PHE A 66 -21.12 -8.40 24.61
N GLU A 67 -20.55 -8.95 23.53
CA GLU A 67 -19.95 -10.28 23.46
C GLU A 67 -18.71 -10.45 24.33
N HIS A 68 -17.98 -9.37 24.58
CA HIS A 68 -16.81 -9.37 25.50
C HIS A 68 -17.21 -9.76 26.94
N TRP A 69 -18.48 -9.52 27.30
CA TRP A 69 -19.00 -9.84 28.65
C TRP A 69 -19.31 -11.32 28.84
N LEU A 70 -19.46 -12.10 27.77
CA LEU A 70 -19.83 -13.52 27.83
C LEU A 70 -18.63 -14.50 27.75
N GLY A 71 -17.39 -14.00 27.71
CA GLY A 71 -16.18 -14.86 27.60
C GLY A 71 -15.95 -15.46 26.21
N VAL A 72 -16.80 -15.15 25.24
CA VAL A 72 -16.67 -15.60 23.83
C VAL A 72 -15.76 -14.64 23.04
N GLY A 73 -15.58 -13.42 23.54
CA GLY A 73 -14.85 -12.35 22.86
C GLY A 73 -13.37 -12.64 22.59
N GLU A 74 -12.69 -13.41 23.48
CA GLU A 74 -11.28 -13.74 23.28
C GLU A 74 -11.08 -14.72 22.12
N THR A 75 -11.90 -15.77 22.04
CA THR A 75 -11.83 -16.75 20.94
C THR A 75 -12.12 -16.09 19.59
N MET A 76 -13.15 -15.22 19.54
CA MET A 76 -13.50 -14.47 18.30
C MET A 76 -12.37 -13.50 17.91
N ARG A 77 -11.72 -12.89 18.88
CA ARG A 77 -10.58 -12.02 18.64
C ARG A 77 -9.38 -12.82 18.09
N GLU A 78 -9.06 -13.96 18.69
CA GLU A 78 -8.00 -14.85 18.21
C GLU A 78 -8.27 -15.34 16.79
N GLU A 79 -9.51 -15.74 16.47
CA GLU A 79 -9.91 -16.13 15.13
C GLU A 79 -9.78 -14.97 14.10
N ALA A 80 -10.18 -13.76 14.48
CA ALA A 80 -10.05 -12.57 13.62
C ALA A 80 -8.58 -12.21 13.36
N VAL A 81 -7.73 -12.31 14.37
CA VAL A 81 -6.27 -12.09 14.22
C VAL A 81 -5.67 -13.15 13.31
N GLN A 82 -5.99 -14.43 13.53
CA GLN A 82 -5.50 -15.55 12.72
C GLN A 82 -5.92 -15.40 11.24
N ALA A 83 -7.17 -15.01 10.99
CA ALA A 83 -7.65 -14.76 9.63
C ALA A 83 -6.87 -13.60 8.97
N ALA A 84 -6.70 -12.49 9.67
CA ALA A 84 -5.95 -11.34 9.18
C ALA A 84 -4.47 -11.66 8.91
N GLU A 85 -3.84 -12.48 9.75
CA GLU A 85 -2.48 -12.99 9.53
C GLU A 85 -2.40 -13.85 8.27
N THR A 86 -3.38 -14.72 8.07
CA THR A 86 -3.45 -15.59 6.88
C THR A 86 -3.58 -14.77 5.59
N ASP A 87 -4.47 -13.77 5.59
CA ASP A 87 -4.67 -12.87 4.44
C ASP A 87 -3.40 -12.05 4.17
N LEU A 88 -2.75 -11.56 5.24
CA LEU A 88 -1.52 -10.79 5.17
C LEU A 88 -0.38 -11.59 4.52
N GLU A 89 -0.14 -12.82 4.99
CA GLU A 89 0.89 -13.72 4.43
C GLU A 89 0.59 -14.10 2.99
N SER A 90 -0.66 -14.47 2.69
CA SER A 90 -1.05 -14.83 1.33
C SER A 90 -0.82 -13.69 0.34
N LEU A 91 -1.14 -12.45 0.74
CA LEU A 91 -0.93 -11.29 -0.11
C LEU A 91 0.56 -10.93 -0.23
N ALA A 92 1.33 -11.16 0.85
CA ALA A 92 2.77 -10.96 0.85
C ALA A 92 3.49 -11.87 -0.16
N GLU A 93 3.09 -13.15 -0.23
CA GLU A 93 3.61 -14.11 -1.22
C GLU A 93 3.31 -13.66 -2.65
N ASP A 94 2.09 -13.17 -2.90
CA ASP A 94 1.69 -12.65 -4.21
C ASP A 94 2.55 -11.42 -4.61
N VAL A 95 2.83 -10.52 -3.68
CA VAL A 95 3.68 -9.33 -3.91
C VAL A 95 5.13 -9.74 -4.14
N GLU A 96 5.69 -10.60 -3.29
CA GLU A 96 7.06 -11.09 -3.38
C GLU A 96 7.31 -11.82 -4.71
N GLY A 97 6.34 -12.60 -5.19
CA GLY A 97 6.40 -13.27 -6.48
C GLY A 97 6.53 -12.30 -7.69
N VAL A 98 6.16 -11.03 -7.52
CA VAL A 98 6.27 -10.01 -8.57
C VAL A 98 7.51 -9.13 -8.39
N THR A 99 7.78 -8.69 -7.16
CA THR A 99 8.85 -7.73 -6.84
C THR A 99 10.20 -8.38 -6.58
N GLU A 100 10.21 -9.69 -6.27
CA GLU A 100 11.38 -10.45 -5.76
C GLU A 100 11.88 -9.93 -4.40
N VAL A 101 11.06 -9.09 -3.74
CA VAL A 101 11.33 -8.51 -2.42
C VAL A 101 10.09 -8.69 -1.55
N ARG A 102 10.29 -9.18 -0.34
CA ARG A 102 9.19 -9.32 0.62
C ARG A 102 8.67 -7.95 1.01
N PRO A 103 7.34 -7.72 0.96
CA PRO A 103 6.75 -6.46 1.39
C PRO A 103 6.85 -6.28 2.90
N GLU A 104 6.70 -5.05 3.38
CA GLU A 104 6.50 -4.78 4.79
C GLU A 104 5.11 -5.27 5.21
N LEU A 105 5.05 -6.09 6.28
CA LEU A 105 3.81 -6.64 6.81
C LEU A 105 3.37 -5.88 8.05
N ILE A 106 2.13 -5.41 8.03
CA ILE A 106 1.56 -4.60 9.10
C ILE A 106 0.24 -5.23 9.53
N LEU A 107 0.23 -5.84 10.70
CA LEU A 107 -0.99 -6.34 11.34
C LEU A 107 -1.45 -5.34 12.40
N LYS A 108 -2.74 -5.03 12.40
CA LYS A 108 -3.42 -4.18 13.38
C LYS A 108 -4.69 -4.84 13.87
N GLU A 109 -5.14 -4.43 15.04
CA GLU A 109 -6.43 -4.80 15.60
C GLU A 109 -7.27 -3.55 15.78
N GLY A 110 -8.55 -3.60 15.43
CA GLY A 110 -9.47 -2.50 15.64
C GLY A 110 -10.32 -2.11 14.43
N ASP A 111 -10.59 -0.83 14.31
CA ASP A 111 -11.34 -0.28 13.17
C ASP A 111 -10.41 0.02 12.00
N LEU A 112 -10.74 -0.51 10.82
CA LEU A 112 -9.91 -0.39 9.61
C LEU A 112 -9.62 1.07 9.23
N LEU A 113 -10.63 1.95 9.31
CA LEU A 113 -10.44 3.36 8.93
C LEU A 113 -9.55 4.10 9.94
N ALA A 114 -9.72 3.81 11.22
CA ALA A 114 -8.92 4.41 12.28
C ALA A 114 -7.45 3.97 12.18
N GLU A 115 -7.20 2.67 11.99
CA GLU A 115 -5.85 2.12 11.89
C GLU A 115 -5.14 2.57 10.60
N LEU A 116 -5.85 2.61 9.47
CA LEU A 116 -5.32 3.15 8.22
C LEU A 116 -4.89 4.61 8.38
N LYS A 117 -5.75 5.43 8.98
CA LYS A 117 -5.47 6.85 9.23
C LYS A 117 -4.24 7.02 10.12
N ALA A 118 -4.18 6.30 11.25
CA ALA A 118 -3.05 6.35 12.17
C ALA A 118 -1.75 5.88 11.52
N LEU A 119 -1.81 4.87 10.66
CA LEU A 119 -0.65 4.36 9.93
C LEU A 119 -0.11 5.41 8.95
N VAL A 120 -0.98 6.01 8.13
CA VAL A 120 -0.59 7.02 7.15
C VAL A 120 0.00 8.26 7.81
N GLU A 121 -0.54 8.68 8.97
CA GLU A 121 0.01 9.80 9.74
C GLU A 121 1.42 9.50 10.28
N ARG A 122 1.67 8.26 10.69
CA ARG A 122 2.93 7.88 11.33
C ARG A 122 4.04 7.54 10.36
N ASP A 123 3.71 6.88 9.24
CA ASP A 123 4.68 6.43 8.24
C ASP A 123 4.69 7.35 7.01
N GLU A 124 5.64 8.29 7.00
CA GLU A 124 5.79 9.28 5.93
C GLU A 124 6.24 8.68 4.59
N GLU A 125 6.78 7.45 4.58
CA GLU A 125 7.20 6.76 3.36
C GLU A 125 6.00 6.23 2.57
N ILE A 126 4.84 6.01 3.21
CA ILE A 126 3.61 5.62 2.51
C ILE A 126 3.17 6.78 1.60
N ALA A 127 3.33 6.59 0.32
CA ALA A 127 3.12 7.63 -0.68
C ALA A 127 1.80 7.49 -1.44
N ILE A 128 1.28 6.27 -1.57
CA ILE A 128 0.06 5.97 -2.34
C ILE A 128 -0.68 4.82 -1.65
N LEU A 129 -2.01 4.96 -1.50
CA LEU A 129 -2.90 3.87 -1.13
C LEU A 129 -3.47 3.23 -2.40
N VAL A 130 -3.40 1.90 -2.51
CA VAL A 130 -3.95 1.14 -3.64
C VAL A 130 -5.07 0.25 -3.12
N LEU A 131 -6.26 0.42 -3.66
CA LEU A 131 -7.47 -0.30 -3.29
C LEU A 131 -8.00 -1.11 -4.47
N GLY A 132 -8.50 -2.30 -4.21
CA GLY A 132 -9.30 -3.05 -5.16
C GLY A 132 -10.75 -2.59 -5.12
N ALA A 133 -11.40 -2.55 -6.28
CA ALA A 133 -12.82 -2.28 -6.38
C ALA A 133 -13.54 -3.48 -6.99
N SER A 134 -14.65 -3.87 -6.38
CA SER A 134 -15.51 -4.92 -6.88
C SER A 134 -16.06 -4.58 -8.27
N GLU A 135 -16.39 -5.60 -9.04
CA GLU A 135 -17.06 -5.45 -10.33
C GLU A 135 -18.48 -4.87 -10.17
N ALA A 136 -19.03 -4.41 -11.29
CA ALA A 136 -20.37 -3.85 -11.33
C ALA A 136 -21.41 -4.87 -10.80
N GLY A 137 -22.18 -4.44 -9.80
CA GLY A 137 -23.23 -5.27 -9.18
C GLY A 137 -22.82 -5.94 -7.86
N ALA A 138 -21.56 -5.93 -7.49
CA ALA A 138 -21.10 -6.34 -6.16
C ALA A 138 -21.04 -5.13 -5.19
N GLU A 139 -21.11 -5.39 -3.90
CA GLU A 139 -20.93 -4.32 -2.91
C GLU A 139 -19.49 -3.83 -2.92
N PRO A 140 -19.28 -2.51 -3.02
CA PRO A 140 -17.93 -1.96 -2.96
C PRO A 140 -17.36 -2.16 -1.55
N GLY A 141 -16.08 -2.51 -1.46
CA GLY A 141 -15.38 -2.66 -0.19
C GLY A 141 -15.51 -1.40 0.70
N VAL A 142 -15.29 -1.58 2.00
CA VAL A 142 -15.48 -0.54 3.03
C VAL A 142 -14.76 0.77 2.70
N LEU A 143 -13.50 0.68 2.25
CA LEU A 143 -12.68 1.85 1.94
C LEU A 143 -13.14 2.55 0.66
N VAL A 144 -13.48 1.79 -0.39
CA VAL A 144 -14.01 2.35 -1.64
C VAL A 144 -15.36 3.02 -1.38
N SER A 145 -16.23 2.42 -0.57
CA SER A 145 -17.50 3.01 -0.14
C SER A 145 -17.28 4.29 0.66
N ALA A 146 -16.32 4.33 1.57
CA ALA A 146 -15.99 5.51 2.35
C ALA A 146 -15.51 6.65 1.45
N LEU A 147 -14.65 6.35 0.49
CA LEU A 147 -14.14 7.30 -0.48
C LEU A 147 -15.28 7.88 -1.33
N ALA A 148 -16.16 7.02 -1.88
CA ALA A 148 -17.28 7.43 -2.70
C ALA A 148 -18.31 8.30 -1.94
N LYS A 149 -18.47 8.06 -0.64
CA LYS A 149 -19.34 8.86 0.24
C LYS A 149 -18.68 10.16 0.75
N GLY A 150 -17.47 10.47 0.29
CA GLY A 150 -16.73 11.65 0.74
C GLY A 150 -16.27 11.58 2.20
N LYS A 151 -16.29 10.40 2.82
CA LYS A 151 -15.69 10.19 4.13
C LYS A 151 -14.17 10.25 3.98
N GLY A 152 -13.52 11.10 4.77
CA GLY A 152 -12.06 11.21 4.74
C GLY A 152 -11.40 9.91 5.18
N LEU A 153 -10.60 9.30 4.28
CA LEU A 153 -9.77 8.14 4.62
C LEU A 153 -8.54 8.54 5.45
N PHE A 154 -8.20 9.82 5.44
CA PHE A 154 -6.98 10.36 6.02
C PHE A 154 -7.26 11.47 7.01
N GLY A 155 -6.28 11.73 7.88
CA GLY A 155 -6.28 12.85 8.80
C GLY A 155 -5.71 14.14 8.18
N GLU A 156 -4.69 14.69 8.80
CA GLU A 156 -4.00 15.88 8.31
C GLU A 156 -3.15 15.54 7.07
N ARG A 157 -2.43 14.40 7.12
CA ARG A 157 -1.65 13.92 5.99
C ARG A 157 -2.55 13.20 4.99
N ARG A 158 -2.56 13.70 3.76
CA ARG A 158 -3.33 13.14 2.65
C ARG A 158 -2.39 12.56 1.60
N ILE A 159 -2.73 11.37 1.12
CA ILE A 159 -1.99 10.69 0.05
C ILE A 159 -2.93 10.36 -1.12
N PRO A 160 -2.42 10.24 -2.35
CA PRO A 160 -3.20 9.75 -3.47
C PRO A 160 -3.77 8.36 -3.21
N VAL A 161 -4.96 8.11 -3.75
CA VAL A 161 -5.61 6.80 -3.75
C VAL A 161 -5.75 6.31 -5.18
N THR A 162 -5.22 5.13 -5.46
CA THR A 162 -5.44 4.44 -6.73
C THR A 162 -6.48 3.34 -6.50
N VAL A 163 -7.56 3.37 -7.26
CA VAL A 163 -8.58 2.32 -7.22
C VAL A 163 -8.43 1.45 -8.47
N VAL A 164 -8.22 0.16 -8.25
CA VAL A 164 -7.98 -0.84 -9.31
C VAL A 164 -9.24 -1.69 -9.47
N PRO A 165 -9.90 -1.70 -10.65
CA PRO A 165 -11.04 -2.57 -10.89
C PRO A 165 -10.67 -4.05 -10.79
N GLY A 166 -11.47 -4.84 -10.08
CA GLY A 166 -11.20 -6.26 -9.83
C GLY A 166 -11.21 -7.14 -11.09
N GLY A 167 -11.98 -6.76 -12.11
CA GLY A 167 -12.10 -7.52 -13.37
C GLY A 167 -10.94 -7.35 -14.36
N LEU A 168 -9.88 -6.63 -14.00
CA LEU A 168 -8.72 -6.50 -14.88
C LEU A 168 -7.89 -7.79 -14.93
N SER A 169 -7.57 -8.26 -16.15
CA SER A 169 -6.66 -9.39 -16.32
C SER A 169 -5.22 -9.03 -15.93
N LYS A 170 -4.41 -10.04 -15.64
CA LYS A 170 -2.97 -9.83 -15.32
C LYS A 170 -2.23 -9.14 -16.47
N GLU A 171 -2.60 -9.40 -17.73
CA GLU A 171 -2.03 -8.77 -18.92
C GLU A 171 -2.38 -7.28 -18.97
N GLN A 172 -3.64 -6.94 -18.69
CA GLN A 172 -4.09 -5.54 -18.60
C GLN A 172 -3.38 -4.80 -17.47
N LEU A 173 -3.33 -5.41 -16.28
CA LEU A 173 -2.62 -4.85 -15.13
C LEU A 173 -1.13 -4.62 -15.42
N LYS A 174 -0.50 -5.58 -16.12
CA LYS A 174 0.91 -5.46 -16.52
C LYS A 174 1.15 -4.32 -17.51
N ALA A 175 0.19 -4.03 -18.36
CA ALA A 175 0.28 -2.93 -19.33
C ALA A 175 0.03 -1.56 -18.69
N LEU A 176 -0.73 -1.50 -17.58
CA LEU A 176 -1.12 -0.26 -16.90
C LEU A 176 -0.17 0.14 -15.74
N ALA A 177 0.64 -0.79 -15.26
CA ALA A 177 1.45 -0.61 -14.05
C ALA A 177 2.89 -0.03 -14.29
#